data_ef42f7132d78363891405a95c94194a7
#
_entry.id   ef42f7132d78363891405a95c94194a7
#
_cell.length_a   1.000
_cell.length_b   1.000
_cell.length_c   1.000
_cell.angle_alpha   90.00
_cell.angle_beta   90.00
_cell.angle_gamma   90.00
#
_symmetry.space_group_name_H-M   'P 1'
#
loop_
_entity.id
_entity.type
_entity.pdbx_description
1 polymer ?
#
loop_
_entity_poly.entity_id
_entity_poly.type
_entity_poly.pdbx_seq_one_letter_code
_entity_poly.pdbx_strand_id
1 'polypeptide(L)'
;MKKQFRLWLTACSAFFVAGHSVFLSSCNDDLPAASYYTFTGEMMSDYLKSREDFSLFARIVERAGEMDFLASRGGRTLFPPVNAGVEDFLKEYGYASVEDIPEAYCDTLVKACMIDNSIVYTYNLTETSQQKNELDLPLVIQTTGDTVDANGMVLSIVNRRAAIINELKNDSVENGVCHPVSKVLVPSTSL
;
A
#
# COMPACT_ATOMS: atom_id res chain seq x y z
N MET A 1 -8.26 -7.62 83.04
CA MET A 1 -7.66 -7.96 81.70
C MET A 1 -8.17 -7.04 80.54
N LYS A 2 -8.31 -5.73 80.72
CA LYS A 2 -8.83 -4.79 79.71
C LYS A 2 -7.96 -3.53 79.48
N LYS A 3 -6.75 -3.47 80.07
CA LYS A 3 -5.87 -2.30 80.00
C LYS A 3 -4.59 -2.50 79.19
N GLN A 4 -4.29 -3.72 78.73
CA GLN A 4 -3.08 -4.01 77.95
C GLN A 4 -3.32 -3.99 76.41
N PHE A 5 -4.58 -3.92 75.96
CA PHE A 5 -4.89 -3.97 74.54
C PHE A 5 -4.91 -2.60 73.83
N ARG A 6 -4.82 -1.51 74.62
CA ARG A 6 -4.86 -0.13 74.07
C ARG A 6 -3.48 0.48 73.79
N LEU A 7 -2.41 -0.15 74.30
CA LEU A 7 -1.06 0.37 74.11
C LEU A 7 -0.34 -0.16 72.86
N TRP A 8 -0.88 -1.16 72.22
CA TRP A 8 -0.30 -1.78 71.02
C TRP A 8 -0.82 -1.17 69.71
N LEU A 9 -1.90 -0.42 69.75
CA LEU A 9 -2.47 0.23 68.53
C LEU A 9 -1.88 1.62 68.23
N THR A 10 -1.12 2.18 69.14
CA THR A 10 -0.51 3.53 68.89
C THR A 10 0.94 3.44 68.41
N ALA A 11 1.56 2.30 68.45
CA ALA A 11 2.95 2.13 67.98
C ALA A 11 3.07 1.74 66.50
N CYS A 12 1.98 1.31 65.87
CA CYS A 12 1.99 0.93 64.43
C CYS A 12 1.65 2.10 63.46
N SER A 13 1.17 3.25 63.95
CA SER A 13 0.79 4.34 63.07
C SER A 13 1.90 5.38 62.82
N ALA A 14 3.04 5.25 63.53
CA ALA A 14 4.16 6.21 63.34
C ALA A 14 5.24 5.72 62.38
N PHE A 15 5.14 4.50 61.85
CA PHE A 15 6.19 3.97 60.96
C PHE A 15 5.79 3.92 59.47
N PHE A 16 4.63 4.49 59.12
CA PHE A 16 4.11 4.39 57.73
C PHE A 16 4.13 5.72 56.97
N VAL A 17 4.71 6.78 57.51
CA VAL A 17 4.76 8.10 56.87
C VAL A 17 6.15 8.49 56.37
N ALA A 18 7.20 7.71 56.65
CA ALA A 18 8.58 8.05 56.27
C ALA A 18 9.12 7.30 55.04
N GLY A 19 8.27 6.63 54.26
CA GLY A 19 8.73 5.73 53.18
C GLY A 19 8.10 5.98 51.80
N HIS A 20 7.38 7.04 51.55
CA HIS A 20 6.79 7.29 50.22
C HIS A 20 7.30 8.60 49.60
N SER A 21 8.57 8.89 49.70
CA SER A 21 9.27 9.59 48.61
C SER A 21 9.64 8.58 47.54
N VAL A 22 8.63 7.88 47.02
CA VAL A 22 8.77 7.18 45.76
C VAL A 22 8.93 8.27 44.72
N PHE A 23 10.13 8.44 44.33
CA PHE A 23 10.59 8.83 43.02
C PHE A 23 9.51 8.59 41.97
N LEU A 24 8.65 9.60 41.77
CA LEU A 24 8.20 9.93 40.45
C LEU A 24 9.45 10.50 39.76
N SER A 25 10.42 9.63 39.52
CA SER A 25 11.27 9.78 38.38
C SER A 25 10.28 9.75 37.23
N SER A 26 9.75 10.92 36.89
CA SER A 26 9.31 11.21 35.57
C SER A 26 10.39 10.60 34.69
N CYS A 27 10.09 9.51 34.01
CA CYS A 27 10.78 9.21 32.79
C CYS A 27 10.58 10.43 31.90
N ASN A 28 11.43 11.42 32.06
CA ASN A 28 11.92 12.18 30.96
C ASN A 28 12.87 11.23 30.22
N ASP A 29 12.33 10.13 29.72
CA ASP A 29 12.75 9.67 28.45
C ASP A 29 12.34 10.82 27.51
N ASP A 30 13.28 11.74 27.31
CA ASP A 30 13.49 12.32 26.01
C ASP A 30 13.66 11.10 25.11
N LEU A 31 12.55 10.50 24.73
CA LEU A 31 12.47 9.72 23.52
C LEU A 31 13.11 10.62 22.48
N PRO A 32 14.28 10.23 21.90
CA PRO A 32 14.95 11.04 20.90
C PRO A 32 13.85 11.39 19.93
N ALA A 33 13.48 12.67 19.91
CA ALA A 33 12.29 13.28 19.34
C ALA A 33 11.92 12.45 18.15
N ALA A 34 10.84 11.67 18.31
CA ALA A 34 10.62 10.41 17.62
C ALA A 34 11.19 10.60 16.26
N SER A 35 12.28 9.87 15.96
CA SER A 35 12.94 10.00 14.68
C SER A 35 11.79 9.87 13.72
N TYR A 36 11.20 11.02 13.36
CA TYR A 36 10.14 11.07 12.38
C TYR A 36 10.82 10.36 11.25
N TYR A 37 10.37 9.16 10.95
CA TYR A 37 10.80 8.44 9.79
C TYR A 37 10.61 9.44 8.66
N THR A 38 11.67 10.17 8.41
CA THR A 38 11.73 11.05 7.26
C THR A 38 11.82 10.06 6.14
N PHE A 39 10.71 9.83 5.46
CA PHE A 39 10.70 9.04 4.25
C PHE A 39 11.74 9.69 3.34
N THR A 40 12.88 9.07 3.21
CA THR A 40 13.95 9.48 2.30
C THR A 40 13.91 8.64 1.03
N GLY A 41 13.00 7.66 0.98
CA GLY A 41 12.80 6.79 -0.15
C GLY A 41 11.80 7.34 -1.18
N GLU A 42 11.80 6.75 -2.34
CA GLU A 42 10.87 7.06 -3.43
C GLU A 42 9.46 6.57 -3.08
N MET A 43 8.46 7.45 -3.13
CA MET A 43 7.06 7.07 -2.96
C MET A 43 6.47 6.57 -4.28
N MET A 44 5.31 5.89 -4.24
CA MET A 44 4.64 5.42 -5.48
C MET A 44 4.35 6.55 -6.46
N SER A 45 3.99 7.73 -5.96
CA SER A 45 3.78 8.92 -6.79
C SER A 45 5.06 9.35 -7.50
N ASP A 46 6.21 9.30 -6.80
CA ASP A 46 7.51 9.66 -7.37
C ASP A 46 7.98 8.58 -8.35
N TYR A 47 7.73 7.32 -8.03
CA TYR A 47 7.99 6.19 -8.92
C TYR A 47 7.33 6.38 -10.29
N LEU A 48 6.07 6.79 -10.33
CA LEU A 48 5.35 7.03 -11.57
C LEU A 48 5.86 8.28 -12.31
N LYS A 49 6.19 9.35 -11.58
CA LYS A 49 6.63 10.63 -12.18
C LYS A 49 8.07 10.59 -12.69
N SER A 50 8.94 9.81 -12.06
CA SER A 50 10.36 9.75 -12.39
C SER A 50 10.66 8.88 -13.59
N ARG A 51 9.73 8.02 -14.02
CA ARG A 51 9.93 7.05 -15.09
C ARG A 51 9.09 7.37 -16.32
N GLU A 52 9.75 7.61 -17.44
CA GLU A 52 9.08 7.96 -18.71
C GLU A 52 8.09 6.88 -19.17
N ASP A 53 8.39 5.62 -18.92
CA ASP A 53 7.57 4.46 -19.30
C ASP A 53 6.17 4.45 -18.67
N PHE A 54 5.94 5.21 -17.59
CA PHE A 54 4.66 5.34 -16.91
C PHE A 54 4.01 6.72 -17.06
N SER A 55 4.56 7.59 -17.91
CA SER A 55 4.09 8.99 -18.04
C SER A 55 2.60 9.09 -18.36
N LEU A 56 2.07 8.22 -19.22
CA LEU A 56 0.64 8.20 -19.54
C LEU A 56 -0.22 7.73 -18.37
N PHE A 57 0.24 6.71 -17.64
CA PHE A 57 -0.49 6.26 -16.45
C PHE A 57 -0.41 7.28 -15.31
N ALA A 58 0.73 7.94 -15.11
CA ALA A 58 0.86 9.04 -14.17
C ALA A 58 -0.18 10.14 -14.44
N ARG A 59 -0.43 10.49 -15.71
CA ARG A 59 -1.49 11.44 -16.11
C ARG A 59 -2.89 10.93 -15.78
N ILE A 60 -3.16 9.62 -15.95
CA ILE A 60 -4.43 9.02 -15.55
C ILE A 60 -4.61 9.18 -14.03
N VAL A 61 -3.56 8.92 -13.23
CA VAL A 61 -3.57 9.07 -11.77
C VAL A 61 -3.78 10.53 -11.35
N GLU A 62 -3.15 11.49 -12.04
CA GLU A 62 -3.35 12.93 -11.80
C GLU A 62 -4.80 13.33 -12.06
N ARG A 63 -5.40 12.89 -13.16
CA ARG A 63 -6.79 13.16 -13.52
C ARG A 63 -7.79 12.50 -12.57
N ALA A 64 -7.43 11.34 -12.03
CA ALA A 64 -8.20 10.66 -10.99
C ALA A 64 -8.16 11.40 -9.64
N GLY A 65 -7.20 12.31 -9.44
CA GLY A 65 -6.96 12.97 -8.14
C GLY A 65 -6.28 12.06 -7.10
N GLU A 66 -5.71 10.91 -7.52
CA GLU A 66 -5.14 9.88 -6.63
C GLU A 66 -3.63 10.07 -6.37
N MET A 67 -3.00 11.11 -6.91
CA MET A 67 -1.57 11.33 -6.78
C MET A 67 -1.15 11.55 -5.32
N ASP A 68 -1.92 12.30 -4.54
CA ASP A 68 -1.67 12.55 -3.11
C ASP A 68 -1.87 11.27 -2.27
N PHE A 69 -2.83 10.43 -2.67
CA PHE A 69 -3.03 9.13 -2.04
C PHE A 69 -1.81 8.22 -2.26
N LEU A 70 -1.26 8.17 -3.48
CA LEU A 70 -0.04 7.42 -3.78
C LEU A 70 1.23 8.03 -3.16
N ALA A 71 1.21 9.29 -2.76
CA ALA A 71 2.27 9.94 -1.99
C ALA A 71 2.14 9.72 -0.48
N SER A 72 1.00 9.22 -0.01
CA SER A 72 0.73 9.06 1.42
C SER A 72 1.34 7.77 1.98
N ARG A 73 1.47 7.71 3.31
CA ARG A 73 1.88 6.50 4.02
C ARG A 73 0.85 5.38 3.85
N GLY A 74 1.34 4.14 3.84
CA GLY A 74 0.51 2.94 3.75
C GLY A 74 1.30 1.81 3.11
N GLY A 75 0.83 0.58 3.25
CA GLY A 75 1.41 -0.56 2.55
C GLY A 75 0.53 -0.91 1.35
N ARG A 76 0.96 -0.57 0.13
CA ARG A 76 0.16 -0.76 -1.09
C ARG A 76 0.87 -1.60 -2.12
N THR A 77 0.09 -2.20 -3.01
CA THR A 77 0.60 -2.84 -4.22
C THR A 77 -0.04 -2.16 -5.42
N LEU A 78 0.79 -1.65 -6.32
CA LEU A 78 0.37 -0.99 -7.54
C LEU A 78 0.79 -1.82 -8.77
N PHE A 79 -0.11 -1.93 -9.74
CA PHE A 79 0.12 -2.58 -11.03
C PHE A 79 0.05 -1.55 -12.18
N PRO A 80 1.06 -0.67 -12.29
CA PRO A 80 1.02 0.40 -13.27
C PRO A 80 1.20 -0.15 -14.69
N PRO A 81 0.30 0.14 -15.64
CA PRO A 81 0.50 -0.20 -17.03
C PRO A 81 1.59 0.68 -17.66
N VAL A 82 2.43 0.09 -18.49
CA VAL A 82 3.37 0.85 -19.30
C VAL A 82 2.66 1.67 -20.38
N ASN A 83 3.34 2.69 -20.91
CA ASN A 83 2.77 3.59 -21.93
C ASN A 83 2.17 2.84 -23.12
N ALA A 84 2.84 1.82 -23.64
CA ALA A 84 2.30 0.99 -24.72
C ALA A 84 0.94 0.36 -24.37
N GLY A 85 0.77 -0.10 -23.13
CA GLY A 85 -0.49 -0.64 -22.65
C GLY A 85 -1.59 0.41 -22.52
N VAL A 86 -1.24 1.65 -22.17
CA VAL A 86 -2.18 2.79 -22.13
C VAL A 86 -2.56 3.21 -23.54
N GLU A 87 -1.60 3.28 -24.48
CA GLU A 87 -1.87 3.60 -25.88
C GLU A 87 -2.82 2.58 -26.52
N ASP A 88 -2.61 1.30 -26.26
CA ASP A 88 -3.52 0.24 -26.73
C ASP A 88 -4.92 0.40 -26.15
N PHE A 89 -5.03 0.74 -24.86
CA PHE A 89 -6.31 1.05 -24.22
C PHE A 89 -7.01 2.25 -24.87
N LEU A 90 -6.29 3.35 -25.12
CA LEU A 90 -6.86 4.54 -25.79
C LEU A 90 -7.43 4.20 -27.17
N LYS A 91 -6.69 3.42 -27.96
CA LYS A 91 -7.15 2.94 -29.28
C LYS A 91 -8.38 2.04 -29.18
N GLU A 92 -8.38 1.07 -28.25
CA GLU A 92 -9.47 0.11 -28.06
C GLU A 92 -10.78 0.83 -27.68
N TYR A 93 -10.70 1.87 -26.84
CA TYR A 93 -11.87 2.59 -26.34
C TYR A 93 -12.20 3.87 -27.12
N GLY A 94 -11.42 4.18 -28.16
CA GLY A 94 -11.69 5.32 -29.04
C GLY A 94 -11.36 6.68 -28.45
N TYR A 95 -10.49 6.74 -27.44
CA TYR A 95 -9.97 8.01 -26.91
C TYR A 95 -8.79 8.49 -27.74
N ALA A 96 -8.75 9.79 -28.07
CA ALA A 96 -7.61 10.36 -28.78
C ALA A 96 -6.40 10.58 -27.85
N SER A 97 -6.67 10.83 -26.57
CA SER A 97 -5.64 11.07 -25.56
C SER A 97 -6.16 10.72 -24.15
N VAL A 98 -5.28 10.76 -23.14
CA VAL A 98 -5.64 10.56 -21.73
C VAL A 98 -6.63 11.63 -21.25
N GLU A 99 -6.55 12.83 -21.82
CA GLU A 99 -7.41 13.97 -21.49
C GLU A 99 -8.88 13.74 -21.86
N ASP A 100 -9.15 12.86 -22.82
CA ASP A 100 -10.50 12.52 -23.26
C ASP A 100 -11.20 11.49 -22.37
N ILE A 101 -10.43 10.82 -21.48
CA ILE A 101 -10.99 9.87 -20.51
C ILE A 101 -11.76 10.65 -19.44
N PRO A 102 -13.04 10.32 -19.14
CA PRO A 102 -13.75 10.93 -18.03
C PRO A 102 -13.00 10.76 -16.69
N GLU A 103 -12.95 11.79 -15.85
CA GLU A 103 -12.21 11.74 -14.57
C GLU A 103 -12.69 10.60 -13.66
N ALA A 104 -14.00 10.38 -13.56
CA ALA A 104 -14.56 9.26 -12.79
C ALA A 104 -14.10 7.89 -13.33
N TYR A 105 -13.82 7.80 -14.64
CA TYR A 105 -13.31 6.57 -15.22
C TYR A 105 -11.81 6.44 -15.00
N CYS A 106 -11.05 7.54 -15.00
CA CYS A 106 -9.65 7.53 -14.55
C CYS A 106 -9.52 6.99 -13.11
N ASP A 107 -10.37 7.44 -12.19
CA ASP A 107 -10.44 6.93 -10.80
C ASP A 107 -10.69 5.42 -10.77
N THR A 108 -11.65 4.95 -11.55
CA THR A 108 -11.96 3.52 -11.67
C THR A 108 -10.76 2.71 -12.19
N LEU A 109 -10.05 3.21 -13.20
CA LEU A 109 -8.85 2.54 -13.76
C LEU A 109 -7.71 2.46 -12.75
N VAL A 110 -7.46 3.53 -11.99
CA VAL A 110 -6.43 3.56 -10.96
C VAL A 110 -6.76 2.55 -9.86
N LYS A 111 -7.97 2.58 -9.33
CA LYS A 111 -8.44 1.65 -8.28
C LYS A 111 -8.46 0.19 -8.74
N ALA A 112 -8.71 -0.06 -10.02
CA ALA A 112 -8.61 -1.40 -10.60
C ALA A 112 -7.17 -1.95 -10.54
N CYS A 113 -6.17 -1.08 -10.65
CA CYS A 113 -4.75 -1.41 -10.66
C CYS A 113 -4.09 -1.40 -9.27
N MET A 114 -4.85 -1.26 -8.18
CA MET A 114 -4.29 -1.06 -6.85
C MET A 114 -4.90 -2.00 -5.81
N ILE A 115 -4.03 -2.46 -4.89
CA ILE A 115 -4.43 -3.14 -3.65
C ILE A 115 -3.96 -2.22 -2.51
N ASP A 116 -4.90 -1.71 -1.72
CA ASP A 116 -4.58 -0.93 -0.52
C ASP A 116 -4.40 -1.82 0.71
N ASN A 117 -3.63 -1.34 1.69
CA ASN A 117 -3.34 -2.02 2.95
C ASN A 117 -2.73 -3.44 2.81
N SER A 118 -2.10 -3.74 1.68
CA SER A 118 -1.43 -5.03 1.44
C SER A 118 -0.24 -4.87 0.50
N ILE A 119 0.91 -5.37 0.93
CA ILE A 119 2.12 -5.46 0.11
C ILE A 119 2.27 -6.89 -0.38
N VAL A 120 2.08 -7.10 -1.67
CA VAL A 120 2.07 -8.43 -2.31
C VAL A 120 3.32 -8.59 -3.15
N TYR A 121 4.31 -9.31 -2.65
CA TYR A 121 5.49 -9.68 -3.44
C TYR A 121 5.25 -10.96 -4.22
N THR A 122 5.69 -11.01 -5.46
CA THR A 122 5.45 -12.16 -6.36
C THR A 122 6.09 -13.45 -5.87
N TYR A 123 7.19 -13.39 -5.12
CA TYR A 123 7.84 -14.56 -4.54
C TYR A 123 7.08 -15.19 -3.36
N ASN A 124 6.11 -14.49 -2.83
CA ASN A 124 5.22 -15.01 -1.77
C ASN A 124 3.93 -15.63 -2.32
N LEU A 125 3.73 -15.59 -3.64
CA LEU A 125 2.52 -16.09 -4.27
C LEU A 125 2.65 -17.58 -4.59
N THR A 126 1.55 -18.30 -4.40
CA THR A 126 1.37 -19.66 -4.92
C THR A 126 1.01 -19.61 -6.40
N GLU A 127 0.86 -20.76 -7.04
CA GLU A 127 0.51 -20.87 -8.48
C GLU A 127 -0.67 -19.99 -8.89
N THR A 128 -1.66 -19.85 -8.01
CA THR A 128 -2.79 -18.93 -8.18
C THR A 128 -3.08 -18.24 -6.87
N SER A 129 -2.98 -16.94 -6.86
CA SER A 129 -3.34 -16.09 -5.70
C SER A 129 -4.47 -15.15 -6.07
N GLN A 130 -5.45 -15.05 -5.19
CA GLN A 130 -6.55 -14.12 -5.33
C GLN A 130 -6.44 -13.02 -4.28
N GLN A 131 -6.44 -11.78 -4.75
CA GLN A 131 -6.47 -10.57 -3.94
C GLN A 131 -7.73 -9.77 -4.27
N LYS A 132 -8.03 -8.74 -3.51
CA LYS A 132 -9.05 -7.76 -3.86
C LYS A 132 -8.39 -6.44 -4.18
N ASN A 133 -8.80 -5.81 -5.26
CA ASN A 133 -8.37 -4.46 -5.58
C ASN A 133 -9.19 -3.42 -4.81
N GLU A 134 -8.89 -2.14 -5.00
CA GLU A 134 -9.57 -1.03 -4.32
C GLU A 134 -11.06 -0.89 -4.72
N LEU A 135 -11.49 -1.54 -5.81
CA LEU A 135 -12.90 -1.66 -6.21
C LEU A 135 -13.61 -2.89 -5.59
N ASP A 136 -12.94 -3.59 -4.65
CA ASP A 136 -13.45 -4.85 -4.05
C ASP A 136 -13.63 -6.00 -5.06
N LEU A 137 -13.06 -5.84 -6.27
CA LEU A 137 -13.11 -6.86 -7.31
C LEU A 137 -11.96 -7.87 -7.14
N PRO A 138 -12.21 -9.15 -7.48
CA PRO A 138 -11.17 -10.17 -7.42
C PRO A 138 -10.07 -9.90 -8.45
N LEU A 139 -8.85 -9.76 -7.96
CA LEU A 139 -7.62 -9.66 -8.73
C LEU A 139 -6.89 -10.99 -8.63
N VAL A 140 -6.84 -11.73 -9.70
CA VAL A 140 -6.23 -13.07 -9.75
C VAL A 140 -4.85 -12.96 -10.36
N ILE A 141 -3.83 -13.37 -9.60
CA ILE A 141 -2.44 -13.42 -10.03
C ILE A 141 -2.10 -14.89 -10.27
N GLN A 142 -1.75 -15.25 -11.48
CA GLN A 142 -1.41 -16.61 -11.87
C GLN A 142 0.01 -16.68 -12.41
N THR A 143 0.77 -17.65 -11.92
CA THR A 143 2.03 -18.02 -12.56
C THR A 143 1.72 -18.84 -13.79
N THR A 144 2.06 -18.32 -14.97
CA THR A 144 1.92 -19.09 -16.21
C THR A 144 3.13 -20.01 -16.34
N GLY A 145 2.92 -21.29 -16.17
CA GLY A 145 3.94 -22.34 -16.39
C GLY A 145 4.26 -22.59 -17.85
N ASP A 146 4.07 -21.60 -18.74
CA ASP A 146 4.32 -21.81 -20.16
C ASP A 146 5.81 -21.61 -20.50
N THR A 147 6.28 -22.44 -21.36
CA THR A 147 7.67 -22.85 -21.60
C THR A 147 8.60 -21.77 -22.18
N VAL A 148 8.14 -20.57 -22.38
CA VAL A 148 8.96 -19.48 -22.94
C VAL A 148 9.46 -18.52 -21.86
N ASP A 149 8.71 -18.40 -20.75
CA ASP A 149 9.14 -17.63 -19.57
C ASP A 149 8.75 -18.40 -18.31
N ALA A 150 9.67 -19.21 -17.81
CA ALA A 150 9.47 -20.06 -16.63
C ALA A 150 9.06 -19.32 -15.34
N ASN A 151 8.91 -17.99 -15.40
CA ASN A 151 8.48 -17.10 -14.31
C ASN A 151 7.46 -16.05 -14.76
N GLY A 152 6.77 -16.27 -15.88
CA GLY A 152 5.74 -15.34 -16.33
C GLY A 152 4.56 -15.30 -15.36
N MET A 153 4.11 -14.11 -14.99
CA MET A 153 2.93 -13.89 -14.18
C MET A 153 1.87 -13.14 -14.98
N VAL A 154 0.65 -13.59 -14.89
CA VAL A 154 -0.50 -12.93 -15.49
C VAL A 154 -1.43 -12.44 -14.41
N LEU A 155 -1.70 -11.16 -14.44
CA LEU A 155 -2.71 -10.51 -13.64
C LEU A 155 -4.02 -10.50 -14.40
N SER A 156 -5.10 -10.91 -13.78
CA SER A 156 -6.42 -10.87 -14.40
C SER A 156 -7.48 -10.28 -13.47
N ILE A 157 -8.33 -9.46 -14.06
CA ILE A 157 -9.52 -8.91 -13.42
C ILE A 157 -10.71 -9.16 -14.35
N VAL A 158 -11.75 -9.83 -13.86
CA VAL A 158 -13.01 -10.04 -14.60
C VAL A 158 -12.79 -10.25 -16.11
N ASN A 159 -12.11 -11.33 -16.50
CA ASN A 159 -11.82 -11.72 -17.89
C ASN A 159 -10.82 -10.82 -18.67
N ARG A 160 -10.27 -9.78 -18.07
CA ARG A 160 -9.15 -9.00 -18.65
C ARG A 160 -7.83 -9.50 -18.08
N ARG A 161 -6.85 -9.68 -18.94
CA ARG A 161 -5.53 -10.22 -18.58
C ARG A 161 -4.43 -9.26 -19.00
N ALA A 162 -3.49 -9.03 -18.09
CA ALA A 162 -2.27 -8.30 -18.34
C ALA A 162 -1.08 -9.11 -17.85
N ALA A 163 0.01 -9.15 -18.60
CA ALA A 163 1.25 -9.76 -18.14
C ALA A 163 1.97 -8.83 -17.19
N ILE A 164 2.46 -9.35 -16.04
CA ILE A 164 3.41 -8.64 -15.20
C ILE A 164 4.77 -8.67 -15.90
N ILE A 165 5.41 -7.52 -16.02
CA ILE A 165 6.71 -7.39 -16.69
C ILE A 165 7.80 -7.91 -15.74
N ASN A 166 8.41 -9.03 -16.07
CA ASN A 166 9.33 -9.77 -15.21
C ASN A 166 10.53 -8.95 -14.74
N GLU A 167 11.09 -8.14 -15.59
CA GLU A 167 12.28 -7.33 -15.33
C GLU A 167 12.01 -6.20 -14.35
N LEU A 168 10.74 -5.81 -14.20
CA LEU A 168 10.32 -4.66 -13.40
C LEU A 168 9.45 -5.05 -12.19
N LYS A 169 9.19 -6.33 -11.99
CA LYS A 169 8.34 -6.78 -10.86
C LYS A 169 9.06 -6.67 -9.52
N ASN A 170 8.27 -6.52 -8.44
CA ASN A 170 8.74 -6.34 -7.07
C ASN A 170 9.60 -5.09 -6.86
N ASP A 171 9.38 -4.05 -7.66
CA ASP A 171 10.07 -2.78 -7.48
C ASP A 171 9.54 -2.10 -6.22
N SER A 172 10.38 -2.05 -5.18
CA SER A 172 9.99 -1.61 -3.85
C SER A 172 10.13 -0.12 -3.72
N VAL A 173 9.08 0.51 -3.24
CA VAL A 173 9.02 1.93 -2.89
C VAL A 173 8.74 2.09 -1.40
N GLU A 174 8.91 3.29 -0.85
CA GLU A 174 8.79 3.55 0.59
C GLU A 174 7.40 3.16 1.16
N ASN A 175 6.35 3.31 0.38
CA ASN A 175 4.98 3.03 0.79
C ASN A 175 4.37 1.79 0.12
N GLY A 176 5.19 0.88 -0.45
CA GLY A 176 4.70 -0.37 -1.00
C GLY A 176 5.55 -1.01 -2.07
N VAL A 177 4.91 -1.67 -3.02
CA VAL A 177 5.55 -2.36 -4.14
C VAL A 177 4.84 -2.10 -5.46
N CYS A 178 5.60 -1.98 -6.54
CA CYS A 178 5.10 -1.81 -7.89
C CYS A 178 5.38 -3.07 -8.74
N HIS A 179 4.39 -3.47 -9.52
CA HIS A 179 4.49 -4.55 -10.50
C HIS A 179 4.00 -4.05 -11.86
N PRO A 180 4.85 -3.45 -12.67
CA PRO A 180 4.46 -2.99 -14.00
C PRO A 180 3.79 -4.07 -14.84
N VAL A 181 2.74 -3.67 -15.54
CA VAL A 181 1.94 -4.56 -16.37
C VAL A 181 1.87 -4.11 -17.81
N SER A 182 1.68 -5.07 -18.72
CA SER A 182 1.67 -4.82 -20.15
C SER A 182 0.40 -4.13 -20.67
N LYS A 183 -0.70 -4.14 -19.91
CA LYS A 183 -2.00 -3.59 -20.33
C LYS A 183 -2.74 -2.96 -19.17
N VAL A 184 -3.62 -2.00 -19.48
CA VAL A 184 -4.55 -1.42 -18.51
C VAL A 184 -5.54 -2.48 -18.04
N LEU A 185 -5.72 -2.59 -16.73
CA LEU A 185 -6.74 -3.42 -16.12
C LEU A 185 -8.07 -2.68 -16.16
N VAL A 186 -8.96 -3.15 -17.01
CA VAL A 186 -10.29 -2.56 -17.17
C VAL A 186 -11.31 -3.44 -16.43
N PRO A 187 -11.93 -2.95 -15.36
CA PRO A 187 -13.03 -3.68 -14.74
C PRO A 187 -14.19 -3.75 -15.73
N SER A 188 -14.80 -4.94 -15.87
CA SER A 188 -16.02 -5.06 -16.68
C SER A 188 -17.18 -4.41 -15.91
N THR A 189 -17.28 -3.10 -15.99
CA THR A 189 -18.54 -2.43 -15.78
C THR A 189 -19.28 -2.46 -17.10
N SER A 190 -20.40 -3.17 -17.15
CA SER A 190 -21.39 -2.90 -18.16
C SER A 190 -21.73 -1.41 -18.06
N LEU A 191 -21.25 -0.63 -19.00
CA LEU A 191 -21.76 0.73 -19.29
C LEU A 191 -23.18 0.63 -19.78
#